data_218420235158b4d2ed39a8d5394a4bb0
#
_entry.id   218420235158b4d2ed39a8d5394a4bb0
#
_cell.length_a   1.000
_cell.length_b   1.000
_cell.length_c   1.000
_cell.angle_alpha   90.00
_cell.angle_beta   90.00
_cell.angle_gamma   90.00
#
_symmetry.space_group_name_H-M   'P 1'
#
loop_
_entity.id
_entity.type
_entity.pdbx_description
1 polymer ?
#
loop_
_entity_poly.entity_id
_entity_poly.type
_entity_poly.pdbx_seq_one_letter_code
_entity_poly.pdbx_strand_id
1 'polypeptide(L)'
;MFVTYVVRFQVLPDKLDRFMSLLNGVLDAMRGEADFRAAVLHRDPDSPCRLLLYETWEDRDDACEEQIHRPYRRAYHEALASLLVRPREVTEWRTLRADGQLAPRELHCRAERIEARA
;
A
#
# COMPACT_ATOMS: atom_id res chain seq x y z
N MET A 1 -3.55 13.66 15.09
CA MET A 1 -2.80 12.41 15.31
C MET A 1 -2.98 11.48 14.14
N PHE A 2 -1.95 10.73 13.80
CA PHE A 2 -1.99 9.88 12.63
C PHE A 2 -2.10 8.41 13.00
N VAL A 3 -2.83 7.67 12.18
CA VAL A 3 -2.89 6.21 12.26
C VAL A 3 -2.28 5.63 11.00
N THR A 4 -1.50 4.57 11.16
CA THR A 4 -0.89 3.88 10.03
C THR A 4 -1.40 2.44 10.01
N TYR A 5 -1.89 2.03 8.84
CA TYR A 5 -2.22 0.63 8.59
C TYR A 5 -1.05 -0.02 7.87
N VAL A 6 -0.58 -1.13 8.42
CA VAL A 6 0.46 -1.92 7.79
C VAL A 6 -0.21 -3.14 7.18
N VAL A 7 -0.10 -3.26 5.87
CA VAL A 7 -0.79 -4.31 5.13
C VAL A 7 0.23 -5.21 4.45
N ARG A 8 0.14 -6.51 4.71
CA ARG A 8 1.04 -7.49 4.13
C ARG A 8 0.31 -8.34 3.11
N PHE A 9 0.93 -8.51 1.95
CA PHE A 9 0.37 -9.27 0.85
C PHE A 9 1.34 -10.36 0.39
N GLN A 10 0.77 -11.54 0.10
CA GLN A 10 1.49 -12.57 -0.63
C GLN A 10 0.69 -12.80 -1.91
N VAL A 11 1.19 -12.30 -3.02
CA VAL A 11 0.48 -12.32 -4.29
C VAL A 11 0.81 -13.58 -5.07
N LEU A 12 -0.17 -14.14 -5.77
CA LEU A 12 0.08 -15.25 -6.67
C LEU A 12 0.99 -14.75 -7.82
N PRO A 13 2.07 -15.48 -8.15
CA PRO A 13 3.04 -14.97 -9.14
C PRO A 13 2.45 -14.57 -10.49
N ASP A 14 1.51 -15.35 -11.00
CA ASP A 14 0.88 -15.06 -12.28
C ASP A 14 -0.18 -13.97 -12.20
N LYS A 15 -0.45 -13.45 -11.01
CA LYS A 15 -1.43 -12.39 -10.77
C LYS A 15 -0.80 -11.08 -10.35
N LEU A 16 0.53 -11.01 -10.30
CA LEU A 16 1.21 -9.83 -9.78
C LEU A 16 0.88 -8.56 -10.56
N ASP A 17 0.91 -8.64 -11.89
CA ASP A 17 0.62 -7.47 -12.71
C ASP A 17 -0.80 -6.96 -12.50
N ARG A 18 -1.76 -7.88 -12.41
CA ARG A 18 -3.16 -7.53 -12.16
C ARG A 18 -3.31 -6.89 -10.79
N PHE A 19 -2.68 -7.49 -9.78
CA PHE A 19 -2.70 -6.96 -8.44
C PHE A 19 -2.12 -5.54 -8.39
N MET A 20 -0.96 -5.34 -9.00
CA MET A 20 -0.31 -4.02 -8.99
C MET A 20 -1.16 -2.98 -9.70
N SER A 21 -1.79 -3.35 -10.79
CA SER A 21 -2.67 -2.42 -11.52
C SER A 21 -3.83 -1.96 -10.64
N LEU A 22 -4.49 -2.91 -9.95
CA LEU A 22 -5.60 -2.57 -9.08
C LEU A 22 -5.16 -1.75 -7.87
N LEU A 23 -4.06 -2.16 -7.23
CA LEU A 23 -3.58 -1.44 -6.07
C LEU A 23 -3.12 -0.03 -6.42
N ASN A 24 -2.40 0.14 -7.52
CA ASN A 24 -1.96 1.46 -7.95
C ASN A 24 -3.15 2.39 -8.21
N GLY A 25 -4.23 1.86 -8.78
CA GLY A 25 -5.45 2.63 -8.98
C GLY A 25 -6.04 3.11 -7.67
N VAL A 26 -6.05 2.26 -6.65
CA VAL A 26 -6.51 2.64 -5.32
C VAL A 26 -5.61 3.71 -4.70
N LEU A 27 -4.30 3.52 -4.79
CA LEU A 27 -3.35 4.49 -4.23
C LEU A 27 -3.47 5.85 -4.90
N ASP A 28 -3.66 5.87 -6.22
CA ASP A 28 -3.85 7.11 -6.95
C ASP A 28 -5.12 7.84 -6.49
N ALA A 29 -6.20 7.10 -6.27
CA ALA A 29 -7.45 7.69 -5.78
C ALA A 29 -7.34 8.17 -4.34
N MET A 30 -6.62 7.44 -3.49
CA MET A 30 -6.42 7.82 -2.09
C MET A 30 -5.78 9.19 -1.95
N ARG A 31 -4.90 9.55 -2.87
CA ARG A 31 -4.19 10.82 -2.81
C ARG A 31 -5.11 12.03 -2.86
N GLY A 32 -6.33 11.85 -3.36
CA GLY A 32 -7.33 12.92 -3.41
C GLY A 32 -8.15 13.06 -2.14
N GLU A 33 -7.98 12.17 -1.16
CA GLU A 33 -8.76 12.23 0.07
C GLU A 33 -8.18 13.25 1.04
N ALA A 34 -9.07 13.97 1.73
CA ALA A 34 -8.66 15.05 2.63
C ALA A 34 -7.83 14.53 3.81
N ASP A 35 -8.13 13.33 4.30
CA ASP A 35 -7.46 12.77 5.47
C ASP A 35 -6.24 11.92 5.13
N PHE A 36 -5.96 11.74 3.86
CA PHE A 36 -4.80 10.96 3.44
C PHE A 36 -3.51 11.72 3.77
N ARG A 37 -2.52 11.00 4.30
CA ARG A 37 -1.22 11.59 4.63
C ARG A 37 -0.07 10.97 3.87
N ALA A 38 -0.02 9.64 3.77
CA ALA A 38 1.06 8.98 3.06
C ALA A 38 0.69 7.54 2.74
N ALA A 39 1.29 7.03 1.68
CA ALA A 39 1.26 5.59 1.39
C ALA A 39 2.63 5.22 0.83
N VAL A 40 3.20 4.14 1.34
CA VAL A 40 4.50 3.65 0.90
C VAL A 40 4.38 2.16 0.65
N LEU A 41 4.64 1.77 -0.59
CA LEU A 41 4.57 0.37 -0.99
C LEU A 41 5.98 -0.19 -1.13
N HIS A 42 6.23 -1.29 -0.47
CA HIS A 42 7.53 -1.96 -0.46
C HIS A 42 7.42 -3.36 -1.01
N ARG A 43 8.50 -3.87 -1.53
CA ARG A 43 8.60 -5.24 -2.00
C ARG A 43 9.77 -5.92 -1.30
N ASP A 44 9.58 -7.17 -0.91
CA ASP A 44 10.65 -7.98 -0.36
C ASP A 44 11.73 -8.17 -1.44
N PRO A 45 13.00 -7.83 -1.16
CA PRO A 45 14.05 -7.97 -2.16
C PRO A 45 14.29 -9.41 -2.61
N ASP A 46 13.92 -10.38 -1.79
CA ASP A 46 14.13 -11.80 -2.08
C ASP A 46 12.89 -12.49 -2.64
N SER A 47 11.73 -11.82 -2.61
CA SER A 47 10.46 -12.40 -3.05
C SER A 47 9.60 -11.33 -3.70
N PRO A 48 9.58 -11.27 -5.04
CA PRO A 48 8.87 -10.20 -5.76
C PRO A 48 7.36 -10.14 -5.49
N CYS A 49 6.78 -11.25 -5.05
CA CYS A 49 5.33 -11.31 -4.81
C CYS A 49 4.95 -11.06 -3.35
N ARG A 50 5.93 -10.72 -2.53
CA ARG A 50 5.69 -10.38 -1.12
C ARG A 50 5.79 -8.87 -0.96
N LEU A 51 4.66 -8.25 -0.63
CA LEU A 51 4.55 -6.79 -0.60
C LEU A 51 4.13 -6.30 0.77
N LEU A 52 4.53 -5.08 1.08
CA LEU A 52 4.23 -4.43 2.35
C LEU A 52 3.80 -3.00 2.05
N LEU A 53 2.61 -2.62 2.50
CA LEU A 53 2.08 -1.29 2.30
C LEU A 53 1.92 -0.59 3.64
N TYR A 54 2.48 0.61 3.77
CA TYR A 54 2.19 1.53 4.87
C TYR A 54 1.23 2.56 4.36
N GLU A 55 0.11 2.74 5.06
CA GLU A 55 -0.95 3.64 4.65
C GLU A 55 -1.30 4.51 5.85
N THR A 56 -0.97 5.80 5.80
CA THR A 56 -1.13 6.71 6.94
C THR A 56 -2.23 7.73 6.67
N TRP A 57 -3.10 7.87 7.66
CA TRP A 57 -4.28 8.73 7.59
C TRP A 57 -4.37 9.59 8.85
N GLU A 58 -5.10 10.69 8.73
CA GLU A 58 -5.51 11.45 9.90
C GLU A 58 -6.43 10.58 10.74
N ASP A 59 -6.14 10.48 12.06
CA ASP A 59 -6.90 9.61 12.95
C ASP A 59 -8.24 10.24 13.31
N ARG A 60 -9.31 9.66 12.78
CA ARG A 60 -10.68 10.00 13.14
C ARG A 60 -11.41 8.73 13.50
N ASP A 61 -12.46 8.87 14.33
CA ASP A 61 -13.16 7.73 14.91
C ASP A 61 -13.62 6.68 13.89
N ASP A 62 -14.09 7.14 12.73
CA ASP A 62 -14.63 6.24 11.70
C ASP A 62 -13.81 6.17 10.43
N ALA A 63 -12.57 6.64 10.47
CA ALA A 63 -11.75 6.77 9.26
C ALA A 63 -11.56 5.44 8.54
N CYS A 64 -11.22 4.39 9.28
CA CYS A 64 -10.96 3.09 8.67
C CYS A 64 -12.21 2.52 8.00
N GLU A 65 -13.33 2.54 8.70
CA GLU A 65 -14.59 2.02 8.17
C GLU A 65 -15.04 2.81 6.96
N GLU A 66 -14.94 4.14 7.04
CA GLU A 66 -15.29 5.01 5.93
C GLU A 66 -14.46 4.70 4.69
N GLN A 67 -13.15 4.52 4.85
CA GLN A 67 -12.26 4.26 3.73
C GLN A 67 -12.51 2.92 3.07
N ILE A 68 -12.81 1.89 3.83
CA ILE A 68 -13.08 0.55 3.29
C ILE A 68 -14.25 0.59 2.30
N HIS A 69 -15.22 1.46 2.53
CA HIS A 69 -16.43 1.53 1.71
C HIS A 69 -16.34 2.49 0.54
N ARG A 70 -15.20 3.13 0.31
CA ARG A 70 -15.05 4.02 -0.83
C ARG A 70 -15.23 3.26 -2.15
N PRO A 71 -16.03 3.80 -3.08
CA PRO A 71 -16.31 3.10 -4.34
C PRO A 71 -15.06 2.73 -5.14
N TYR A 72 -14.00 3.53 -5.09
CA TYR A 72 -12.79 3.24 -5.85
C TYR A 72 -12.05 1.99 -5.35
N ARG A 73 -12.39 1.49 -4.16
CA ARG A 73 -11.78 0.28 -3.62
C ARG A 73 -12.53 -0.99 -4.00
N ARG A 74 -13.71 -0.87 -4.59
CA ARG A 74 -14.58 -2.02 -4.84
C ARG A 74 -13.92 -3.10 -5.69
N ALA A 75 -13.43 -2.75 -6.87
CA ALA A 75 -12.84 -3.73 -7.77
C ALA A 75 -11.62 -4.41 -7.15
N TYR A 76 -10.82 -3.64 -6.43
CA TYR A 76 -9.66 -4.14 -5.70
C TYR A 76 -10.10 -5.16 -4.63
N HIS A 77 -11.04 -4.79 -3.76
CA HIS A 77 -11.49 -5.68 -2.70
C HIS A 77 -12.13 -6.96 -3.24
N GLU A 78 -12.93 -6.84 -4.28
CA GLU A 78 -13.58 -8.01 -4.88
C GLU A 78 -12.59 -8.98 -5.50
N ALA A 79 -11.47 -8.48 -6.00
CA ALA A 79 -10.49 -9.31 -6.67
C ALA A 79 -9.49 -9.96 -5.72
N LEU A 80 -9.34 -9.47 -4.49
CA LEU A 80 -8.27 -9.89 -3.58
C LEU A 80 -8.20 -11.39 -3.38
N ALA A 81 -9.32 -12.06 -3.18
CA ALA A 81 -9.33 -13.50 -2.92
C ALA A 81 -8.73 -14.30 -4.08
N SER A 82 -8.87 -13.83 -5.31
CA SER A 82 -8.33 -14.50 -6.48
C SER A 82 -6.89 -14.13 -6.81
N LEU A 83 -6.37 -13.09 -6.18
CA LEU A 83 -5.03 -12.57 -6.46
C LEU A 83 -3.99 -12.97 -5.43
N LEU A 84 -4.42 -13.29 -4.21
CA LEU A 84 -3.52 -13.54 -3.09
C LEU A 84 -3.44 -15.02 -2.74
N VAL A 85 -2.26 -15.42 -2.26
CA VAL A 85 -2.04 -16.78 -1.76
C VAL A 85 -2.90 -17.02 -0.50
N ARG A 86 -3.05 -16.00 0.32
CA ARG A 86 -3.82 -16.01 1.55
C ARG A 86 -4.40 -14.63 1.80
N PRO A 87 -5.39 -14.49 2.70
CA PRO A 87 -5.93 -13.16 3.02
C PRO A 87 -4.82 -12.21 3.48
N ARG A 88 -4.91 -10.96 3.07
CA ARG A 88 -3.95 -9.95 3.50
C ARG A 88 -4.02 -9.75 5.00
N GLU A 89 -2.89 -9.42 5.61
CA GLU A 89 -2.84 -9.08 7.02
C GLU A 89 -2.84 -7.56 7.15
N VAL A 90 -3.73 -7.04 7.98
CA VAL A 90 -3.82 -5.60 8.26
C VAL A 90 -3.61 -5.40 9.74
N THR A 91 -2.63 -4.57 10.10
CA THR A 91 -2.42 -4.17 11.49
C THR A 91 -2.48 -2.66 11.60
N GLU A 92 -2.94 -2.17 12.74
CA GLU A 92 -3.11 -0.73 12.98
C GLU A 92 -2.04 -0.25 13.96
N TRP A 93 -1.43 0.88 13.63
CA TRP A 93 -0.35 1.46 14.44
C TRP A 93 -0.57 2.95 14.61
N ARG A 94 -0.23 3.46 15.78
CA ARG A 94 -0.25 4.90 16.04
C ARG A 94 1.12 5.47 15.72
N THR A 95 1.15 6.50 14.88
CA THR A 95 2.40 7.16 14.54
C THR A 95 2.86 8.03 15.70
N LEU A 96 4.07 7.79 16.17
CA LEU A 96 4.66 8.60 17.25
C LEU A 96 5.60 9.65 16.70
N ARG A 97 6.25 9.37 15.59
CA ARG A 97 7.20 10.29 14.99
C ARG A 97 7.42 9.94 13.53
N ALA A 98 7.54 10.96 12.69
CA ALA A 98 7.84 10.77 11.28
C ALA A 98 8.89 11.79 10.86
N ASP A 99 9.96 11.33 10.22
CA ASP A 99 11.06 12.15 9.75
C ASP A 99 11.31 11.85 8.28
N GLY A 100 11.86 12.83 7.59
CA GLY A 100 12.22 12.66 6.19
C GLY A 100 11.04 12.75 5.25
N GLN A 101 11.31 12.53 3.98
CA GLN A 101 10.31 12.55 2.92
C GLN A 101 10.69 11.57 1.84
N LEU A 102 9.67 10.92 1.27
CA LEU A 102 9.83 10.18 0.04
C LEU A 102 9.18 10.98 -1.07
N ALA A 103 9.77 10.96 -2.26
CA ALA A 103 9.19 11.61 -3.41
C ALA A 103 7.84 10.97 -3.70
N PRO A 104 6.86 11.75 -4.11
CA PRO A 104 5.57 11.19 -4.47
C PRO A 104 5.70 10.27 -5.67
N ARG A 105 4.75 9.34 -5.78
CA ARG A 105 4.65 8.41 -6.89
C ARG A 105 5.75 7.39 -6.90
N GLU A 106 6.26 7.07 -8.06
CA GLU A 106 7.17 5.96 -8.24
C GLU A 106 8.60 6.32 -7.90
N LEU A 107 9.26 5.39 -7.23
CA LEU A 107 10.70 5.44 -6.97
C LEU A 107 11.34 4.40 -7.87
N HIS A 108 11.39 4.67 -9.15
CA HIS A 108 11.90 3.72 -10.13
C HIS A 108 13.29 4.13 -10.61
N CYS A 109 13.83 3.32 -11.47
CA CYS A 109 15.12 3.52 -12.12
C CYS A 109 16.27 3.59 -11.14
N ARG A 110 16.11 2.94 -10.04
CA ARG A 110 17.18 2.89 -9.07
C ARG A 110 17.90 1.55 -9.04
N ALA A 111 17.39 0.58 -9.80
CA ALA A 111 17.96 -0.75 -9.75
C ALA A 111 19.45 -0.76 -10.04
N GLU A 112 19.87 -0.15 -11.14
CA GLU A 112 21.27 -0.11 -11.51
C GLU A 112 22.10 0.69 -10.52
N ARG A 113 21.51 1.74 -9.97
CA ARG A 113 22.22 2.56 -8.99
C ARG A 113 22.39 1.83 -7.68
N ILE A 114 21.37 1.10 -7.27
CA ILE A 114 21.44 0.31 -6.04
C ILE A 114 22.48 -0.77 -6.18
N GLU A 115 22.51 -1.46 -7.30
CA GLU A 115 23.49 -2.50 -7.55
C GLU A 115 24.91 -1.96 -7.53
N ALA A 116 25.10 -0.78 -8.08
CA ALA A 116 26.42 -0.16 -8.10
C ALA A 116 26.92 0.15 -6.69
N ARG A 117 26.04 0.34 -5.74
CA ARG A 117 26.41 0.65 -4.37
C ARG A 117 26.47 -0.56 -3.46
N ALA A 118 25.92 -1.64 -3.91
CA ALA A 118 26.01 -2.87 -3.14
C ALA A 118 27.41 -3.44 -3.22
#